data_d9940be04e8bdf8a240ed7982306fce0
#
_entry.id   d9940be04e8bdf8a240ed7982306fce0
#
_cell.length_a   1.000
_cell.length_b   1.000
_cell.length_c   1.000
_cell.angle_alpha   90.00
_cell.angle_beta   90.00
_cell.angle_gamma   90.00
#
_symmetry.space_group_name_H-M   'P 1'
#
loop_
_entity.id
_entity.type
_entity.pdbx_description
1 polymer ?
#
loop_
_entity_poly.entity_id
_entity_poly.type
_entity_poly.pdbx_seq_one_letter_code
_entity_poly.pdbx_strand_id
1 'polypeptide(L)'
;PAIEKSGDLAAILTNLNEGDVLFVDEIHRLNRNVEEILYPAMEDYSLDFIIGKGPSARSVQIPLKKFTLVGATTRAGLLSSPLRDRFGVICRLEMYSKAELSEIVSRSASILGADIAPEAAAEIGGRSRGTPRIANRLLRRVRDFSLVSGHSEITVEDTKKALLRLEVDELGLDGTDIRLLTAMAKK
;
A
#
# COMPACT_ATOMS: atom_id res chain seq x y z
N PRO A 1 -5.63 11.17 3.41
CA PRO A 1 -6.25 10.17 4.25
C PRO A 1 -7.64 10.64 4.64
N ALA A 2 -8.61 9.71 4.70
CA ALA A 2 -10.01 10.03 5.02
C ALA A 2 -10.22 10.43 6.50
N ILE A 3 -9.19 10.31 7.35
CA ILE A 3 -9.24 10.58 8.78
C ILE A 3 -8.36 11.83 9.06
N GLU A 4 -8.99 13.00 9.05
CA GLU A 4 -8.30 14.26 9.33
C GLU A 4 -8.60 14.80 10.72
N LYS A 5 -9.78 14.49 11.25
CA LYS A 5 -10.25 14.97 12.56
C LYS A 5 -10.47 13.81 13.52
N SER A 6 -10.30 14.09 14.78
CA SER A 6 -10.58 13.14 15.86
C SER A 6 -12.02 12.62 15.85
N GLY A 7 -12.99 13.46 15.49
CA GLY A 7 -14.40 13.07 15.35
C GLY A 7 -14.66 12.06 14.23
N ASP A 8 -13.90 12.11 13.13
CA ASP A 8 -14.06 11.17 12.01
C ASP A 8 -13.65 9.77 12.44
N LEU A 9 -12.50 9.65 13.15
CA LEU A 9 -12.05 8.38 13.68
C LEU A 9 -13.01 7.83 14.75
N ALA A 10 -13.47 8.69 15.64
CA ALA A 10 -14.42 8.29 16.69
C ALA A 10 -15.72 7.75 16.07
N ALA A 11 -16.25 8.37 15.02
CA ALA A 11 -17.43 7.90 14.31
C ALA A 11 -17.18 6.52 13.65
N ILE A 12 -16.00 6.28 13.09
CA ILE A 12 -15.64 4.98 12.53
C ILE A 12 -15.59 3.93 13.66
N LEU A 13 -14.88 4.19 14.75
CA LEU A 13 -14.68 3.25 15.86
C LEU A 13 -16.00 2.88 16.53
N THR A 14 -16.93 3.82 16.72
CA THR A 14 -18.25 3.55 17.33
C THR A 14 -19.19 2.73 16.45
N ASN A 15 -18.93 2.68 15.14
CA ASN A 15 -19.72 1.87 14.19
C ASN A 15 -19.14 0.48 13.93
N LEU A 16 -17.99 0.12 14.53
CA LEU A 16 -17.42 -1.22 14.39
C LEU A 16 -18.25 -2.24 15.18
N ASN A 17 -18.34 -3.44 14.63
CA ASN A 17 -18.91 -4.61 15.28
C ASN A 17 -17.83 -5.46 15.95
N GLU A 18 -18.26 -6.40 16.79
CA GLU A 18 -17.38 -7.37 17.44
C GLU A 18 -16.62 -8.18 16.39
N GLY A 19 -15.29 -8.17 16.46
CA GLY A 19 -14.42 -8.90 15.55
C GLY A 19 -14.10 -8.17 14.22
N ASP A 20 -14.61 -6.95 14.01
CA ASP A 20 -14.28 -6.17 12.82
C ASP A 20 -12.79 -5.83 12.77
N VAL A 21 -12.30 -5.58 11.56
CA VAL A 21 -10.91 -5.14 11.30
C VAL A 21 -10.92 -3.72 10.77
N LEU A 22 -10.27 -2.81 11.50
CA LEU A 22 -10.00 -1.45 11.02
C LEU A 22 -8.61 -1.41 10.39
N PHE A 23 -8.55 -1.19 9.08
CA PHE A 23 -7.30 -1.01 8.35
C PHE A 23 -7.01 0.48 8.11
N VAL A 24 -5.84 0.94 8.57
CA VAL A 24 -5.38 2.32 8.38
C VAL A 24 -4.11 2.32 7.54
N ASP A 25 -4.24 2.76 6.29
CA ASP A 25 -3.10 2.92 5.38
C ASP A 25 -2.34 4.22 5.66
N GLU A 26 -1.01 4.17 5.52
CA GLU A 26 -0.09 5.28 5.83
C GLU A 26 -0.34 5.89 7.23
N ILE A 27 -0.49 5.03 8.22
CA ILE A 27 -0.87 5.40 9.60
C ILE A 27 0.06 6.47 10.20
N HIS A 28 1.31 6.59 9.74
CA HIS A 28 2.23 7.66 10.15
C HIS A 28 1.77 9.09 9.78
N ARG A 29 0.71 9.21 8.95
CA ARG A 29 0.12 10.50 8.58
C ARG A 29 -0.98 10.97 9.53
N LEU A 30 -1.38 10.16 10.48
CA LEU A 30 -2.31 10.60 11.50
C LEU A 30 -1.71 11.76 12.29
N ASN A 31 -2.50 12.79 12.54
CA ASN A 31 -2.08 13.85 13.42
C ASN A 31 -2.19 13.40 14.88
N ARG A 32 -1.49 14.10 15.78
CA ARG A 32 -1.38 13.74 17.19
C ARG A 32 -2.75 13.62 17.88
N ASN A 33 -3.69 14.51 17.56
CA ASN A 33 -5.01 14.50 18.20
C ASN A 33 -5.81 13.23 17.79
N VAL A 34 -5.58 12.71 16.59
CA VAL A 34 -6.19 11.46 16.12
C VAL A 34 -5.50 10.26 16.76
N GLU A 35 -4.18 10.28 16.87
CA GLU A 35 -3.42 9.22 17.58
C GLU A 35 -3.87 9.09 19.04
N GLU A 36 -4.10 10.21 19.73
CA GLU A 36 -4.52 10.23 21.14
C GLU A 36 -5.88 9.54 21.37
N ILE A 37 -6.75 9.51 20.37
CA ILE A 37 -8.01 8.74 20.39
C ILE A 37 -7.78 7.25 20.19
N LEU A 38 -6.77 6.87 19.41
CA LEU A 38 -6.44 5.46 19.20
C LEU A 38 -5.91 4.80 20.48
N TYR A 39 -5.23 5.50 21.34
CA TYR A 39 -4.60 4.90 22.52
C TYR A 39 -5.61 4.16 23.42
N PRO A 40 -6.65 4.81 23.97
CA PRO A 40 -7.65 4.12 24.77
C PRO A 40 -8.48 3.12 23.93
N ALA A 41 -8.67 3.38 22.65
CA ALA A 41 -9.38 2.45 21.78
C ALA A 41 -8.61 1.11 21.59
N MET A 42 -7.27 1.16 21.55
CA MET A 42 -6.43 -0.03 21.41
C MET A 42 -6.20 -0.77 22.73
N GLU A 43 -6.13 -0.06 23.86
CA GLU A 43 -5.82 -0.63 25.16
C GLU A 43 -7.09 -1.14 25.87
N ASP A 44 -8.13 -0.26 25.96
CA ASP A 44 -9.30 -0.46 26.81
C ASP A 44 -10.58 -0.65 26.04
N TYR A 45 -10.54 -0.65 24.70
CA TYR A 45 -11.74 -0.65 23.84
C TYR A 45 -12.74 0.44 24.26
N SER A 46 -12.25 1.65 24.44
CA SER A 46 -13.04 2.79 24.86
C SER A 46 -12.60 4.07 24.18
N LEU A 47 -13.50 5.06 24.15
CA LEU A 47 -13.21 6.43 23.74
C LEU A 47 -13.49 7.38 24.89
N ASP A 48 -12.56 8.26 25.19
CA ASP A 48 -12.72 9.29 26.21
C ASP A 48 -13.06 10.64 25.58
N PHE A 49 -14.17 11.21 25.93
CA PHE A 49 -14.61 12.53 25.50
C PHE A 49 -14.74 13.48 26.69
N ILE A 50 -14.23 14.71 26.51
CA ILE A 50 -14.47 15.78 27.46
C ILE A 50 -15.64 16.60 26.95
N ILE A 51 -16.75 16.58 27.72
CA ILE A 51 -17.95 17.37 27.44
C ILE A 51 -17.99 18.59 28.38
N GLY A 52 -18.15 19.77 27.79
CA GLY A 52 -18.17 21.05 28.53
C GLY A 52 -16.84 21.78 28.49
N LYS A 53 -16.78 22.91 29.17
CA LYS A 53 -15.57 23.75 29.28
C LYS A 53 -15.36 24.20 30.74
N GLY A 54 -14.09 24.41 31.11
CA GLY A 54 -13.72 24.90 32.43
C GLY A 54 -13.97 23.88 33.56
N PRO A 55 -14.19 24.34 34.80
CA PRO A 55 -14.31 23.47 35.96
C PRO A 55 -15.52 22.50 35.95
N SER A 56 -16.49 22.72 35.08
CA SER A 56 -17.65 21.86 34.90
C SER A 56 -17.51 20.82 33.79
N ALA A 57 -16.33 20.72 33.15
CA ALA A 57 -16.08 19.72 32.14
C ALA A 57 -16.15 18.31 32.76
N ARG A 58 -16.83 17.39 32.05
CA ARG A 58 -16.96 15.98 32.47
C ARG A 58 -16.34 15.08 31.41
N SER A 59 -15.57 14.09 31.86
CA SER A 59 -15.13 13.02 31.01
C SER A 59 -16.25 11.99 30.86
N VAL A 60 -16.54 11.60 29.63
CA VAL A 60 -17.50 10.55 29.28
C VAL A 60 -16.74 9.48 28.52
N GLN A 61 -16.77 8.27 29.03
CA GLN A 61 -16.16 7.11 28.38
C GLN A 61 -17.23 6.34 27.58
N ILE A 62 -16.99 6.14 26.30
CA ILE A 62 -17.86 5.35 25.42
C ILE A 62 -17.19 4.00 25.17
N PRO A 63 -17.82 2.87 25.56
CA PRO A 63 -17.27 1.54 25.30
C PRO A 63 -17.36 1.21 23.80
N LEU A 64 -16.31 0.59 23.28
CA LEU A 64 -16.24 0.08 21.92
C LEU A 64 -16.39 -1.44 21.90
N LYS A 65 -16.88 -1.98 20.79
CA LYS A 65 -16.77 -3.40 20.48
C LYS A 65 -15.31 -3.79 20.28
N LYS A 66 -14.95 -5.03 20.61
CA LYS A 66 -13.59 -5.52 20.35
C LYS A 66 -13.34 -5.62 18.86
N PHE A 67 -12.27 -4.99 18.39
CA PHE A 67 -11.87 -4.96 16.99
C PHE A 67 -10.36 -5.20 16.87
N THR A 68 -9.90 -5.44 15.65
CA THR A 68 -8.47 -5.53 15.34
C THR A 68 -8.05 -4.30 14.55
N LEU A 69 -7.02 -3.58 15.03
CA LEU A 69 -6.41 -2.50 14.28
C LEU A 69 -5.23 -3.03 13.45
N VAL A 70 -5.24 -2.78 12.15
CA VAL A 70 -4.13 -3.06 11.24
C VAL A 70 -3.63 -1.74 10.68
N GLY A 71 -2.42 -1.36 11.01
CA GLY A 71 -1.76 -0.17 10.48
C GLY A 71 -0.72 -0.53 9.42
N ALA A 72 -0.75 0.13 8.26
CA ALA A 72 0.29 0.03 7.25
C ALA A 72 1.07 1.34 7.14
N THR A 73 2.37 1.26 6.94
CA THR A 73 3.23 2.44 6.76
C THR A 73 4.46 2.14 5.91
N THR A 74 4.82 3.09 5.06
CA THR A 74 6.11 3.08 4.34
C THR A 74 7.24 3.72 5.18
N ARG A 75 6.91 4.35 6.32
CA ARG A 75 7.84 5.13 7.14
C ARG A 75 7.67 4.82 8.62
N ALA A 76 8.03 3.61 9.02
CA ALA A 76 7.91 3.16 10.42
C ALA A 76 8.61 4.09 11.43
N GLY A 77 9.71 4.75 11.03
CA GLY A 77 10.43 5.72 11.88
C GLY A 77 9.66 7.02 12.14
N LEU A 78 8.59 7.31 11.41
CA LEU A 78 7.72 8.48 11.66
C LEU A 78 6.54 8.17 12.58
N LEU A 79 6.32 6.90 12.94
CA LEU A 79 5.34 6.56 13.97
C LEU A 79 5.80 7.06 15.31
N SER A 80 4.90 7.66 16.08
CA SER A 80 5.18 8.01 17.46
C SER A 80 5.48 6.74 18.29
N SER A 81 6.42 6.83 19.22
CA SER A 81 6.71 5.68 20.09
C SER A 81 5.47 5.18 20.83
N PRO A 82 4.61 6.05 21.39
CA PRO A 82 3.40 5.61 22.07
C PRO A 82 2.44 4.80 21.16
N LEU A 83 2.29 5.19 19.89
CA LEU A 83 1.44 4.44 18.96
C LEU A 83 2.10 3.10 18.57
N ARG A 84 3.39 3.12 18.26
CA ARG A 84 4.12 1.92 17.87
C ARG A 84 4.13 0.85 18.95
N ASP A 85 4.33 1.26 20.20
CA ASP A 85 4.46 0.34 21.35
C ASP A 85 3.12 -0.34 21.71
N ARG A 86 1.99 0.18 21.20
CA ARG A 86 0.66 -0.41 21.34
C ARG A 86 0.33 -1.50 20.31
N PHE A 87 1.12 -1.61 19.25
CA PHE A 87 0.99 -2.73 18.32
C PHE A 87 1.67 -3.97 18.88
N GLY A 88 0.90 -5.03 19.11
CA GLY A 88 1.42 -6.30 19.61
C GLY A 88 2.23 -7.09 18.58
N VAL A 89 2.03 -6.82 17.28
CA VAL A 89 2.73 -7.49 16.18
C VAL A 89 3.21 -6.44 15.18
N ILE A 90 4.50 -6.48 14.86
CA ILE A 90 5.11 -5.63 13.85
C ILE A 90 5.70 -6.54 12.76
N CYS A 91 5.17 -6.44 11.55
CA CYS A 91 5.64 -7.19 10.39
C CYS A 91 6.39 -6.27 9.43
N ARG A 92 7.57 -6.70 8.99
CA ARG A 92 8.30 -6.05 7.90
C ARG A 92 8.04 -6.81 6.60
N LEU A 93 7.50 -6.12 5.61
CA LEU A 93 7.32 -6.67 4.27
C LEU A 93 8.61 -6.47 3.46
N GLU A 94 9.06 -7.54 2.83
CA GLU A 94 10.23 -7.52 1.95
C GLU A 94 9.79 -7.31 0.49
N MET A 95 10.76 -6.98 -0.37
CA MET A 95 10.52 -6.91 -1.81
C MET A 95 10.27 -8.31 -2.37
N TYR A 96 9.35 -8.41 -3.31
CA TYR A 96 9.08 -9.67 -3.99
C TYR A 96 10.23 -10.08 -4.91
N SER A 97 10.50 -11.36 -4.97
CA SER A 97 11.42 -11.96 -5.94
C SER A 97 10.86 -11.88 -7.37
N LYS A 98 11.74 -12.06 -8.36
CA LYS A 98 11.31 -12.10 -9.77
C LYS A 98 10.31 -13.23 -10.05
N ALA A 99 10.47 -14.38 -9.40
CA ALA A 99 9.58 -15.52 -9.55
C ALA A 99 8.17 -15.21 -9.00
N GLU A 100 8.08 -14.67 -7.78
CA GLU A 100 6.80 -14.28 -7.18
C GLU A 100 6.11 -13.19 -8.00
N LEU A 101 6.87 -12.23 -8.53
CA LEU A 101 6.30 -11.20 -9.42
C LEU A 101 5.79 -11.78 -10.73
N SER A 102 6.45 -12.80 -11.29
CA SER A 102 5.98 -13.50 -12.48
C SER A 102 4.63 -14.20 -12.21
N GLU A 103 4.48 -14.87 -11.07
CA GLU A 103 3.21 -15.48 -10.64
C GLU A 103 2.10 -14.42 -10.47
N ILE A 104 2.42 -13.28 -9.84
CA ILE A 104 1.50 -12.16 -9.67
C ILE A 104 1.06 -11.61 -11.04
N VAL A 105 1.98 -11.47 -12.00
CA VAL A 105 1.69 -11.02 -13.36
C VAL A 105 0.76 -12.00 -14.07
N SER A 106 1.05 -13.30 -14.03
CA SER A 106 0.23 -14.35 -14.65
C SER A 106 -1.19 -14.37 -14.08
N ARG A 107 -1.33 -14.31 -12.74
CA ARG A 107 -2.62 -14.20 -12.08
C ARG A 107 -3.37 -12.94 -12.48
N SER A 108 -2.68 -11.81 -12.53
CA SER A 108 -3.30 -10.53 -12.89
C SER A 108 -3.72 -10.49 -14.36
N ALA A 109 -2.97 -11.13 -15.26
CA ALA A 109 -3.33 -11.28 -16.66
C ALA A 109 -4.64 -12.08 -16.81
N SER A 110 -4.77 -13.20 -16.10
CA SER A 110 -6.01 -13.98 -16.08
C SER A 110 -7.21 -13.17 -15.58
N ILE A 111 -7.05 -12.37 -14.52
CA ILE A 111 -8.11 -11.47 -14.01
C ILE A 111 -8.50 -10.40 -15.04
N LEU A 112 -7.54 -9.95 -15.85
CA LEU A 112 -7.76 -8.97 -16.92
C LEU A 112 -8.28 -9.60 -18.22
N GLY A 113 -8.51 -10.93 -18.26
CA GLY A 113 -8.94 -11.67 -19.44
C GLY A 113 -7.92 -11.66 -20.56
N ALA A 114 -6.63 -11.62 -20.24
CA ALA A 114 -5.53 -11.63 -21.19
C ALA A 114 -4.70 -12.90 -21.04
N ASP A 115 -4.43 -13.57 -22.14
CA ASP A 115 -3.49 -14.68 -22.18
C ASP A 115 -2.05 -14.12 -22.23
N ILE A 116 -1.15 -14.74 -21.49
CA ILE A 116 0.25 -14.31 -21.38
C ILE A 116 1.19 -15.51 -21.38
N ALA A 117 2.20 -15.47 -22.22
CA ALA A 117 3.26 -16.47 -22.20
C ALA A 117 4.07 -16.41 -20.90
N PRO A 118 4.49 -17.55 -20.32
CA PRO A 118 5.27 -17.58 -19.07
C PRO A 118 6.54 -16.72 -19.13
N GLU A 119 7.21 -16.71 -20.27
CA GLU A 119 8.42 -15.92 -20.51
C GLU A 119 8.13 -14.41 -20.53
N ALA A 120 6.95 -14.00 -21.02
CA ALA A 120 6.49 -12.62 -20.99
C ALA A 120 6.18 -12.17 -19.55
N ALA A 121 5.54 -13.03 -18.77
CA ALA A 121 5.29 -12.77 -17.35
C ALA A 121 6.60 -12.65 -16.54
N ALA A 122 7.58 -13.50 -16.83
CA ALA A 122 8.91 -13.46 -16.22
C ALA A 122 9.68 -12.16 -16.59
N GLU A 123 9.57 -11.70 -17.83
CA GLU A 123 10.17 -10.46 -18.31
C GLU A 123 9.58 -9.24 -17.59
N ILE A 124 8.25 -9.17 -17.46
CA ILE A 124 7.57 -8.10 -16.70
C ILE A 124 7.97 -8.16 -15.23
N GLY A 125 7.95 -9.34 -14.61
CA GLY A 125 8.35 -9.56 -13.22
C GLY A 125 9.79 -9.12 -12.97
N GLY A 126 10.72 -9.46 -13.89
CA GLY A 126 12.13 -9.10 -13.83
C GLY A 126 12.39 -7.60 -13.80
N ARG A 127 11.58 -6.81 -14.53
CA ARG A 127 11.70 -5.34 -14.62
C ARG A 127 10.82 -4.58 -13.61
N SER A 128 10.19 -5.29 -12.67
CA SER A 128 9.24 -4.68 -11.71
C SER A 128 9.85 -4.26 -10.38
N ARG A 129 11.17 -4.36 -10.24
CA ARG A 129 11.92 -3.86 -9.06
C ARG A 129 11.34 -4.33 -7.72
N GLY A 130 10.93 -5.59 -7.62
CA GLY A 130 10.40 -6.16 -6.37
C GLY A 130 9.00 -5.69 -5.98
N THR A 131 8.28 -4.94 -6.85
CA THR A 131 7.03 -4.25 -6.48
C THR A 131 5.85 -4.71 -7.32
N PRO A 132 4.81 -5.36 -6.73
CA PRO A 132 3.60 -5.80 -7.43
C PRO A 132 2.83 -4.68 -8.13
N ARG A 133 2.83 -3.47 -7.55
CA ARG A 133 2.19 -2.30 -8.16
C ARG A 133 2.84 -1.93 -9.49
N ILE A 134 4.18 -2.00 -9.57
CA ILE A 134 4.92 -1.77 -10.82
C ILE A 134 4.63 -2.88 -11.81
N ALA A 135 4.69 -4.15 -11.38
CA ALA A 135 4.39 -5.30 -12.22
C ALA A 135 3.01 -5.19 -12.88
N ASN A 136 1.99 -4.90 -12.09
CA ASN A 136 0.62 -4.71 -12.61
C ASN A 136 0.49 -3.48 -13.53
N ARG A 137 1.23 -2.41 -13.28
CA ARG A 137 1.27 -1.24 -14.16
C ARG A 137 1.88 -1.59 -15.51
N LEU A 138 3.01 -2.29 -15.50
CA LEU A 138 3.69 -2.73 -16.73
C LEU A 138 2.82 -3.72 -17.51
N LEU A 139 2.22 -4.72 -16.84
CA LEU A 139 1.32 -5.68 -17.46
C LEU A 139 0.19 -4.99 -18.23
N ARG A 140 -0.49 -4.01 -17.62
CA ARG A 140 -1.58 -3.29 -18.30
C ARG A 140 -1.09 -2.61 -19.58
N ARG A 141 0.08 -1.98 -19.54
CA ARG A 141 0.66 -1.31 -20.71
C ARG A 141 1.07 -2.30 -21.79
N VAL A 142 1.75 -3.37 -21.40
CA VAL A 142 2.14 -4.44 -22.35
C VAL A 142 0.90 -5.06 -23.01
N ARG A 143 -0.17 -5.34 -22.24
CA ARG A 143 -1.44 -5.82 -22.78
C ARG A 143 -2.02 -4.85 -23.82
N ASP A 144 -2.06 -3.56 -23.50
CA ASP A 144 -2.60 -2.56 -24.42
C ASP A 144 -1.79 -2.53 -25.74
N PHE A 145 -0.46 -2.68 -25.68
CA PHE A 145 0.41 -2.81 -26.85
C PHE A 145 0.14 -4.08 -27.67
N SER A 146 -0.01 -5.23 -27.00
CA SER A 146 -0.29 -6.51 -27.65
C SER A 146 -1.63 -6.47 -28.40
N LEU A 147 -2.67 -5.92 -27.75
CA LEU A 147 -3.98 -5.73 -28.37
C LEU A 147 -3.92 -4.85 -29.64
N VAL A 148 -3.19 -3.74 -29.61
CA VAL A 148 -3.00 -2.86 -30.77
C VAL A 148 -2.22 -3.55 -31.88
N SER A 149 -1.33 -4.48 -31.55
CA SER A 149 -0.59 -5.30 -32.50
C SER A 149 -1.43 -6.46 -33.09
N GLY A 150 -2.66 -6.66 -32.61
CA GLY A 150 -3.58 -7.69 -33.10
C GLY A 150 -3.29 -9.10 -32.55
N HIS A 151 -2.51 -9.22 -31.49
CA HIS A 151 -2.19 -10.51 -30.88
C HIS A 151 -3.21 -10.86 -29.78
N SER A 152 -3.63 -12.12 -29.73
CA SER A 152 -4.52 -12.66 -28.69
C SER A 152 -3.78 -13.00 -27.40
N GLU A 153 -2.49 -13.32 -27.51
CA GLU A 153 -1.61 -13.66 -26.38
C GLU A 153 -0.48 -12.66 -26.28
N ILE A 154 -0.13 -12.28 -25.07
CA ILE A 154 1.01 -11.42 -24.77
C ILE A 154 2.30 -12.25 -24.88
N THR A 155 3.07 -12.02 -25.92
CA THR A 155 4.34 -12.70 -26.18
C THR A 155 5.52 -11.97 -25.52
N VAL A 156 6.67 -12.66 -25.45
CA VAL A 156 7.91 -12.03 -24.93
C VAL A 156 8.41 -10.91 -25.86
N GLU A 157 8.21 -11.07 -27.19
CA GLU A 157 8.58 -10.05 -28.18
C GLU A 157 7.75 -8.77 -28.01
N ASP A 158 6.43 -8.91 -27.83
CA ASP A 158 5.54 -7.78 -27.58
C ASP A 158 5.90 -7.09 -26.27
N THR A 159 6.19 -7.89 -25.25
CA THR A 159 6.62 -7.39 -23.95
C THR A 159 7.89 -6.56 -24.06
N LYS A 160 8.94 -7.07 -24.71
CA LYS A 160 10.19 -6.34 -24.90
C LYS A 160 10.02 -5.07 -25.72
N LYS A 161 9.22 -5.11 -26.81
CA LYS A 161 8.91 -3.92 -27.61
C LYS A 161 8.13 -2.87 -26.82
N ALA A 162 7.15 -3.30 -26.03
CA ALA A 162 6.37 -2.40 -25.18
C ALA A 162 7.24 -1.74 -24.09
N LEU A 163 8.07 -2.53 -23.41
CA LEU A 163 8.96 -2.03 -22.35
C LEU A 163 10.01 -1.06 -22.89
N LEU A 164 10.54 -1.32 -24.09
CA LEU A 164 11.44 -0.37 -24.79
C LEU A 164 10.75 0.97 -25.09
N ARG A 165 9.50 0.93 -25.59
CA ARG A 165 8.71 2.15 -25.83
C ARG A 165 8.35 2.91 -24.56
N LEU A 166 8.24 2.20 -23.42
CA LEU A 166 8.02 2.78 -22.10
C LEU A 166 9.32 3.29 -21.45
N GLU A 167 10.45 3.17 -22.17
CA GLU A 167 11.78 3.54 -21.67
C GLU A 167 12.16 2.81 -20.37
N VAL A 168 11.72 1.55 -20.23
CA VAL A 168 12.07 0.69 -19.09
C VAL A 168 13.18 -0.26 -19.50
N ASP A 169 14.35 -0.10 -18.91
CA ASP A 169 15.52 -0.92 -19.22
C ASP A 169 15.46 -2.33 -18.60
N GLU A 170 16.51 -3.12 -18.78
CA GLU A 170 16.60 -4.51 -18.26
C GLU A 170 16.59 -4.60 -16.74
N LEU A 171 16.97 -3.54 -16.05
CA LEU A 171 16.94 -3.43 -14.59
C LEU A 171 15.60 -2.86 -14.07
N GLY A 172 14.70 -2.48 -14.97
CA GLY A 172 13.43 -1.84 -14.64
C GLY A 172 13.56 -0.34 -14.35
N LEU A 173 14.68 0.29 -14.75
CA LEU A 173 14.89 1.72 -14.57
C LEU A 173 14.20 2.49 -15.69
N ASP A 174 13.57 3.60 -15.33
CA ASP A 174 13.00 4.54 -16.30
C ASP A 174 13.97 5.68 -16.65
N GLY A 175 13.61 6.51 -17.63
CA GLY A 175 14.45 7.62 -18.08
C GLY A 175 14.80 8.62 -16.97
N THR A 176 13.99 8.73 -15.92
CA THR A 176 14.28 9.60 -14.77
C THR A 176 15.33 8.97 -13.86
N ASP A 177 15.19 7.66 -13.60
CA ASP A 177 16.17 6.89 -12.83
C ASP A 177 17.56 6.96 -13.49
N ILE A 178 17.61 6.74 -14.80
CA ILE A 178 18.88 6.78 -15.58
C ILE A 178 19.52 8.16 -15.52
N ARG A 179 18.74 9.23 -15.65
CA ARG A 179 19.27 10.62 -15.55
C ARG A 179 19.83 10.89 -14.16
N LEU A 180 19.14 10.45 -13.11
CA LEU A 180 19.60 10.61 -11.73
C LEU A 180 20.92 9.86 -11.51
N LEU A 181 20.97 8.58 -11.87
CA LEU A 181 22.19 7.76 -11.74
C LEU A 181 23.36 8.32 -12.55
N THR A 182 23.09 8.81 -13.77
CA THR A 182 24.11 9.44 -14.60
C THR A 182 24.64 10.74 -13.97
N ALA A 183 23.76 11.53 -13.35
CA ALA A 183 24.18 12.74 -12.66
C ALA A 183 25.03 12.43 -11.42
N MET A 184 24.72 11.35 -10.70
CA MET A 184 25.50 10.90 -9.55
C MET A 184 26.87 10.35 -9.96
N ALA A 185 26.96 9.62 -11.07
CA ALA A 185 28.21 9.06 -11.59
C ALA A 185 29.18 10.10 -12.18
N LYS A 186 28.71 11.30 -12.51
CA LYS A 186 29.52 12.41 -13.04
C LYS A 186 30.12 13.32 -11.96
N LYS A 187 29.78 13.09 -10.69
CA LYS A 187 30.38 13.77 -9.53
C LYS A 187 31.52 12.97 -8.94
#